data_eb92a3a2ff8672e2815daec8a4de4d9b
#
_entry.id   eb92a3a2ff8672e2815daec8a4de4d9b
#
_cell.length_a   1.000
_cell.length_b   1.000
_cell.length_c   1.000
_cell.angle_alpha   90.00
_cell.angle_beta   90.00
_cell.angle_gamma   90.00
#
_symmetry.space_group_name_H-M   'P 1'
#
loop_
_entity.id
_entity.type
_entity.pdbx_description
1 polymer ?
#
loop_
_entity_poly.entity_id
_entity_poly.type
_entity_poly.pdbx_seq_one_letter_code
_entity_poly.pdbx_strand_id
1 'polypeptide(L)'
;MELDQSILECPVSRHGLRQPSTRQVFGRDDRNWPGWQFDCPHCGVFIVDELEYHHLVGYLTPPTAPGVITTSFQIERHRAVMAHALRRMAASGKPPVLKDGVTLRILQEDRLPSLTEQRDNLLRWFGKDVEIGRAYPIGYEGLGARVGSASPGAFRLLLESMVAEGFLQGKLASDPGGEFRLAYPGLERLEQLERATPSGYNAFMAMKFGDAILNKIVEEHFKPAVKDTGFQLYRLDDKPEAGLIDARLRNEIRNCRFLIADLSHANAGAYWEAGYAEGLGKPVVYTCEKSVFDGKVATIAKPHFDTNHHLTIVWDASDPQSAADRLRETIRFTIPEARQAN
;
A
#
# COMPACT_ATOMS: atom_id res chain seq x y z
N MET A 1 -8.60 36.37 -24.13
CA MET A 1 -8.71 36.71 -22.70
C MET A 1 -9.81 35.79 -22.14
N GLU A 2 -9.48 34.50 -21.97
CA GLU A 2 -10.39 33.54 -21.35
C GLU A 2 -10.38 33.81 -19.84
N LEU A 3 -11.55 34.12 -19.33
CA LEU A 3 -11.79 34.24 -17.89
C LEU A 3 -11.40 32.93 -17.21
N ASP A 4 -10.50 33.03 -16.27
CA ASP A 4 -10.08 31.95 -15.39
C ASP A 4 -11.29 31.49 -14.58
N GLN A 5 -12.13 30.58 -15.16
CA GLN A 5 -13.33 30.09 -14.51
C GLN A 5 -12.94 29.18 -13.37
N SER A 6 -13.31 29.56 -12.16
CA SER A 6 -13.15 28.73 -10.99
C SER A 6 -13.97 27.45 -11.14
N ILE A 7 -13.33 26.30 -10.92
CA ILE A 7 -13.98 25.00 -10.91
C ILE A 7 -14.58 24.78 -9.52
N LEU A 8 -15.90 24.55 -9.44
CA LEU A 8 -16.62 24.40 -8.20
C LEU A 8 -16.89 22.93 -7.83
N GLU A 9 -16.81 22.03 -8.81
CA GLU A 9 -17.09 20.60 -8.64
C GLU A 9 -15.83 19.76 -8.91
N CYS A 10 -15.70 18.67 -8.18
CA CYS A 10 -14.65 17.69 -8.38
C CYS A 10 -14.80 16.99 -9.73
N PRO A 11 -13.78 16.97 -10.61
CA PRO A 11 -13.88 16.32 -11.90
C PRO A 11 -14.03 14.79 -11.78
N VAL A 12 -13.62 14.21 -10.66
CA VAL A 12 -13.71 12.76 -10.40
C VAL A 12 -15.08 12.37 -9.86
N SER A 13 -15.49 12.92 -8.73
CA SER A 13 -16.68 12.46 -7.99
C SER A 13 -17.91 13.34 -8.18
N ARG A 14 -17.76 14.49 -8.84
CA ARG A 14 -18.78 15.55 -8.97
C ARG A 14 -19.30 16.15 -7.65
N HIS A 15 -18.66 15.86 -6.53
CA HIS A 15 -18.97 16.56 -5.28
C HIS A 15 -18.51 18.01 -5.36
N GLY A 16 -19.22 18.90 -4.71
CA GLY A 16 -18.79 20.27 -4.50
C GLY A 16 -17.41 20.31 -3.80
N LEU A 17 -16.54 21.21 -4.23
CA LEU A 17 -15.23 21.38 -3.62
C LEU A 17 -15.33 22.16 -2.31
N ARG A 18 -14.43 21.91 -1.35
CA ARG A 18 -14.33 22.71 -0.11
C ARG A 18 -13.93 24.16 -0.41
N GLN A 19 -13.15 24.34 -1.47
CA GLN A 19 -12.79 25.64 -2.00
C GLN A 19 -12.77 25.58 -3.53
N PRO A 20 -13.18 26.66 -4.23
CA PRO A 20 -13.07 26.72 -5.69
C PRO A 20 -11.64 26.45 -6.15
N SER A 21 -11.47 25.63 -7.18
CA SER A 21 -10.17 25.39 -7.78
C SER A 21 -9.92 26.37 -8.91
N THR A 22 -8.78 27.03 -8.88
CA THR A 22 -8.30 27.92 -9.94
C THR A 22 -7.06 27.34 -10.59
N ARG A 23 -6.80 27.76 -11.82
CA ARG A 23 -5.57 27.36 -12.55
C ARG A 23 -4.35 27.93 -11.86
N GLN A 24 -3.36 27.09 -11.60
CA GLN A 24 -2.12 27.43 -10.91
C GLN A 24 -0.92 26.90 -11.69
N VAL A 25 0.27 27.33 -11.31
CA VAL A 25 1.53 26.81 -11.84
C VAL A 25 2.21 26.00 -10.75
N PHE A 26 2.52 24.75 -11.05
CA PHE A 26 3.19 23.80 -10.17
C PHE A 26 4.61 23.51 -10.68
N GLY A 27 5.48 23.01 -9.80
CA GLY A 27 6.86 22.66 -10.13
C GLY A 27 7.86 23.59 -9.49
N ARG A 28 9.13 23.40 -9.84
CA ARG A 28 10.25 24.25 -9.42
C ARG A 28 11.12 24.57 -10.65
N ASP A 29 11.51 25.82 -10.80
CA ASP A 29 12.39 26.33 -11.87
C ASP A 29 11.88 26.01 -13.29
N ASP A 30 12.73 25.55 -14.20
CA ASP A 30 12.42 25.28 -15.61
C ASP A 30 11.43 24.13 -15.88
N ARG A 31 10.94 23.48 -14.83
CA ARG A 31 9.96 22.37 -14.89
C ARG A 31 8.59 22.78 -14.39
N ASN A 32 8.24 24.04 -14.50
CA ASN A 32 6.91 24.53 -14.16
C ASN A 32 5.86 24.06 -15.18
N TRP A 33 4.69 23.69 -14.68
CA TRP A 33 3.56 23.22 -15.50
C TRP A 33 2.23 23.75 -14.97
N PRO A 34 1.27 24.09 -15.84
CA PRO A 34 -0.06 24.56 -15.44
C PRO A 34 -0.94 23.39 -15.00
N GLY A 35 -1.84 23.66 -14.05
CA GLY A 35 -2.77 22.65 -13.56
C GLY A 35 -3.70 23.17 -12.47
N TRP A 36 -4.37 22.27 -11.80
CA TRP A 36 -5.32 22.57 -10.73
C TRP A 36 -5.05 21.69 -9.51
N GLN A 37 -5.25 22.29 -8.33
CA GLN A 37 -5.34 21.54 -7.08
C GLN A 37 -6.81 21.49 -6.64
N PHE A 38 -7.31 20.29 -6.39
CA PHE A 38 -8.66 20.03 -5.92
C PHE A 38 -8.65 19.63 -4.45
N ASP A 39 -9.55 20.21 -3.65
CA ASP A 39 -9.85 19.77 -2.28
C ASP A 39 -11.28 19.25 -2.24
N CYS A 40 -11.41 17.96 -2.50
CA CYS A 40 -12.70 17.28 -2.58
C CYS A 40 -12.99 16.50 -1.28
N PRO A 41 -14.17 16.66 -0.67
CA PRO A 41 -14.54 15.91 0.53
C PRO A 41 -14.52 14.39 0.32
N HIS A 42 -14.88 13.94 -0.90
CA HIS A 42 -14.90 12.51 -1.25
C HIS A 42 -13.52 11.97 -1.69
N CYS A 43 -12.85 12.63 -2.63
CA CYS A 43 -11.57 12.14 -3.21
C CYS A 43 -10.33 12.54 -2.40
N GLY A 44 -10.41 13.58 -1.57
CA GLY A 44 -9.28 14.19 -0.88
C GLY A 44 -8.61 15.30 -1.72
N VAL A 45 -7.44 15.74 -1.27
CA VAL A 45 -6.65 16.73 -1.98
C VAL A 45 -5.83 16.04 -3.06
N PHE A 46 -5.86 16.53 -4.29
CA PHE A 46 -5.06 16.05 -5.42
C PHE A 46 -4.74 17.16 -6.42
N ILE A 47 -3.71 16.96 -7.22
CA ILE A 47 -3.23 17.92 -8.22
C ILE A 47 -3.31 17.25 -9.60
N VAL A 48 -3.74 18.01 -10.61
CA VAL A 48 -3.88 17.52 -11.99
C VAL A 48 -3.25 18.52 -12.93
N ASP A 49 -2.38 18.09 -13.84
CA ASP A 49 -1.89 18.95 -14.91
C ASP A 49 -2.97 19.21 -15.97
N GLU A 50 -2.73 20.22 -16.82
CA GLU A 50 -3.74 20.69 -17.78
C GLU A 50 -4.12 19.60 -18.80
N LEU A 51 -3.15 18.84 -19.31
CA LEU A 51 -3.41 17.78 -20.27
C LEU A 51 -4.17 16.63 -19.63
N GLU A 52 -3.73 16.22 -18.46
CA GLU A 52 -4.34 15.13 -17.71
C GLU A 52 -5.75 15.47 -17.23
N TYR A 53 -6.02 16.77 -16.94
CA TYR A 53 -7.38 17.22 -16.62
C TYR A 53 -8.36 16.96 -17.77
N HIS A 54 -7.96 17.26 -18.99
CA HIS A 54 -8.80 16.99 -20.18
C HIS A 54 -9.03 15.49 -20.36
N HIS A 55 -8.01 14.65 -20.18
CA HIS A 55 -8.13 13.20 -20.20
C HIS A 55 -9.07 12.70 -19.11
N LEU A 56 -8.85 13.16 -17.85
CA LEU A 56 -9.68 12.80 -16.71
C LEU A 56 -11.16 13.10 -16.94
N VAL A 57 -11.48 14.31 -17.41
CA VAL A 57 -12.85 14.71 -17.75
C VAL A 57 -13.38 13.85 -18.88
N GLY A 58 -12.61 13.59 -19.94
CA GLY A 58 -12.99 12.77 -21.08
C GLY A 58 -13.36 11.34 -20.68
N TYR A 59 -12.58 10.70 -19.80
CA TYR A 59 -12.87 9.33 -19.33
C TYR A 59 -14.03 9.25 -18.33
N LEU A 60 -14.34 10.34 -17.65
CA LEU A 60 -15.35 10.37 -16.57
C LEU A 60 -16.65 11.09 -16.96
N THR A 61 -16.82 11.47 -18.22
CA THR A 61 -18.07 12.03 -18.76
C THR A 61 -18.65 11.13 -19.83
N PRO A 62 -19.98 11.09 -19.99
CA PRO A 62 -20.60 10.38 -21.11
C PRO A 62 -20.08 10.92 -22.44
N PRO A 63 -19.72 10.05 -23.39
CA PRO A 63 -19.30 10.48 -24.70
C PRO A 63 -20.45 11.22 -25.40
N THR A 64 -20.16 12.36 -26.00
CA THR A 64 -21.12 13.13 -26.78
C THR A 64 -21.24 12.64 -28.23
N ALA A 65 -20.33 11.74 -28.67
CA ALA A 65 -20.30 11.21 -30.02
C ALA A 65 -21.26 10.05 -30.22
N PRO A 66 -22.07 10.03 -31.29
CA PRO A 66 -22.94 8.90 -31.59
C PRO A 66 -22.11 7.65 -31.91
N GLY A 67 -22.41 6.53 -31.25
CA GLY A 67 -21.78 5.22 -31.50
C GLY A 67 -20.82 4.73 -30.42
N VAL A 68 -20.45 5.55 -29.44
CA VAL A 68 -19.65 5.11 -28.30
C VAL A 68 -20.58 4.74 -27.12
N ILE A 69 -20.71 3.44 -26.86
CA ILE A 69 -21.55 2.93 -25.77
C ILE A 69 -20.71 2.80 -24.51
N THR A 70 -20.42 3.93 -23.84
CA THR A 70 -19.98 3.87 -22.45
C THR A 70 -21.25 3.99 -21.58
N THR A 71 -21.58 2.94 -20.85
CA THR A 71 -22.77 2.94 -19.99
C THR A 71 -22.55 3.86 -18.80
N SER A 72 -23.62 4.45 -18.27
CA SER A 72 -23.57 5.23 -17.04
C SER A 72 -22.92 4.43 -15.89
N PHE A 73 -23.15 3.13 -15.84
CA PHE A 73 -22.54 2.21 -14.87
C PHE A 73 -21.00 2.15 -14.99
N GLN A 74 -20.44 2.12 -16.21
CA GLN A 74 -19.00 2.11 -16.42
C GLN A 74 -18.36 3.43 -15.94
N ILE A 75 -19.01 4.55 -16.23
CA ILE A 75 -18.55 5.87 -15.78
C ILE A 75 -18.55 5.95 -14.25
N GLU A 76 -19.62 5.53 -13.59
CA GLU A 76 -19.68 5.50 -12.12
C GLU A 76 -18.60 4.59 -11.53
N ARG A 77 -18.36 3.44 -12.15
CA ARG A 77 -17.26 2.56 -11.75
C ARG A 77 -15.89 3.21 -11.92
N HIS A 78 -15.62 3.87 -13.04
CA HIS A 78 -14.37 4.61 -13.27
C HIS A 78 -14.18 5.73 -12.22
N ARG A 79 -15.26 6.45 -11.89
CA ARG A 79 -15.25 7.48 -10.84
C ARG A 79 -14.88 6.89 -9.48
N ALA A 80 -15.48 5.76 -9.11
CA ALA A 80 -15.20 5.09 -7.86
C ALA A 80 -13.74 4.56 -7.80
N VAL A 81 -13.23 3.98 -8.89
CA VAL A 81 -11.83 3.54 -8.99
C VAL A 81 -10.87 4.71 -8.82
N MET A 82 -11.09 5.81 -9.52
CA MET A 82 -10.27 7.02 -9.41
C MET A 82 -10.31 7.61 -7.99
N ALA A 83 -11.50 7.74 -7.40
CA ALA A 83 -11.64 8.28 -6.05
C ALA A 83 -10.93 7.43 -5.01
N HIS A 84 -11.03 6.10 -5.12
CA HIS A 84 -10.32 5.17 -4.24
C HIS A 84 -8.80 5.24 -4.42
N ALA A 85 -8.32 5.26 -5.66
CA ALA A 85 -6.90 5.37 -5.98
C ALA A 85 -6.30 6.67 -5.42
N LEU A 86 -6.97 7.81 -5.60
CA LEU A 86 -6.55 9.10 -5.03
C LEU A 86 -6.44 9.06 -3.51
N ARG A 87 -7.41 8.46 -2.82
CA ARG A 87 -7.36 8.30 -1.36
C ARG A 87 -6.22 7.39 -0.91
N ARG A 88 -5.96 6.31 -1.64
CA ARG A 88 -4.85 5.40 -1.37
C ARG A 88 -3.49 6.08 -1.57
N MET A 89 -3.32 6.80 -2.67
CA MET A 89 -2.09 7.54 -2.97
C MET A 89 -1.82 8.66 -1.94
N ALA A 90 -2.88 9.35 -1.48
CA ALA A 90 -2.78 10.40 -0.47
C ALA A 90 -2.40 9.88 0.93
N ALA A 91 -2.45 8.58 1.18
CA ALA A 91 -2.02 7.98 2.45
C ALA A 91 -0.53 8.19 2.75
N SER A 92 0.28 8.54 1.75
CA SER A 92 1.69 8.94 1.91
C SER A 92 1.89 10.32 2.56
N GLY A 93 0.80 11.06 2.82
CA GLY A 93 0.83 12.40 3.43
C GLY A 93 1.06 13.55 2.45
N LYS A 94 1.23 13.26 1.15
CA LYS A 94 1.34 14.26 0.08
C LYS A 94 0.14 14.15 -0.87
N PRO A 95 -0.37 15.26 -1.41
CA PRO A 95 -1.37 15.21 -2.46
C PRO A 95 -0.86 14.43 -3.67
N PRO A 96 -1.60 13.43 -4.17
CA PRO A 96 -1.25 12.75 -5.41
C PRO A 96 -1.28 13.72 -6.59
N VAL A 97 -0.36 13.53 -7.53
CA VAL A 97 -0.25 14.33 -8.75
C VAL A 97 -0.63 13.46 -9.94
N LEU A 98 -1.66 13.85 -10.67
CA LEU A 98 -2.08 13.23 -11.92
C LEU A 98 -1.40 13.95 -13.09
N LYS A 99 -0.50 13.24 -13.75
CA LYS A 99 0.33 13.73 -14.85
C LYS A 99 0.81 12.56 -15.71
N ASP A 100 1.15 12.82 -16.97
CA ASP A 100 1.82 11.85 -17.85
C ASP A 100 1.07 10.51 -18.01
N GLY A 101 -0.25 10.55 -18.20
CA GLY A 101 -1.09 9.37 -18.44
C GLY A 101 -1.44 8.55 -17.18
N VAL A 102 -1.24 9.11 -15.99
CA VAL A 102 -1.57 8.42 -14.71
C VAL A 102 -3.05 8.05 -14.63
N THR A 103 -3.97 8.89 -15.13
CA THR A 103 -5.41 8.60 -15.14
C THR A 103 -5.72 7.31 -15.89
N LEU A 104 -5.20 7.16 -17.12
CA LEU A 104 -5.43 5.98 -17.92
C LEU A 104 -4.85 4.73 -17.26
N ARG A 105 -3.65 4.83 -16.70
CA ARG A 105 -3.01 3.73 -15.98
C ARG A 105 -3.85 3.28 -14.77
N ILE A 106 -4.33 4.21 -13.96
CA ILE A 106 -5.22 3.90 -12.83
C ILE A 106 -6.48 3.17 -13.33
N LEU A 107 -7.12 3.65 -14.38
CA LEU A 107 -8.35 3.03 -14.91
C LEU A 107 -8.13 1.64 -15.51
N GLN A 108 -6.93 1.33 -15.99
CA GLN A 108 -6.57 0.04 -16.58
C GLN A 108 -6.09 -0.98 -15.54
N GLU A 109 -5.31 -0.54 -14.54
CA GLU A 109 -4.59 -1.42 -13.62
C GLU A 109 -5.28 -1.54 -12.26
N ASP A 110 -5.95 -0.46 -11.78
CA ASP A 110 -6.59 -0.43 -10.48
C ASP A 110 -7.99 -1.05 -10.50
N ARG A 111 -8.33 -1.68 -9.40
CA ARG A 111 -9.67 -2.23 -9.15
C ARG A 111 -10.18 -1.80 -7.79
N LEU A 112 -11.50 -1.80 -7.65
CA LEU A 112 -12.12 -1.64 -6.35
C LEU A 112 -11.85 -2.88 -5.48
N PRO A 113 -11.62 -2.67 -4.18
CA PRO A 113 -11.44 -3.77 -3.24
C PRO A 113 -12.73 -4.62 -3.14
N SER A 114 -12.56 -5.90 -2.83
CA SER A 114 -13.67 -6.81 -2.51
C SER A 114 -14.46 -6.32 -1.29
N LEU A 115 -15.65 -6.82 -1.06
CA LEU A 115 -16.45 -6.47 0.13
C LEU A 115 -15.72 -6.76 1.44
N THR A 116 -14.95 -7.85 1.50
CA THR A 116 -14.12 -8.17 2.67
C THR A 116 -13.02 -7.14 2.88
N GLU A 117 -12.34 -6.72 1.82
CA GLU A 117 -11.33 -5.67 1.90
C GLU A 117 -11.95 -4.30 2.25
N GLN A 118 -13.14 -3.99 1.74
CA GLN A 118 -13.88 -2.77 2.10
C GLN A 118 -14.24 -2.76 3.59
N ARG A 119 -14.71 -3.90 4.12
CA ARG A 119 -14.96 -4.08 5.56
C ARG A 119 -13.69 -3.82 6.37
N ASP A 120 -12.59 -4.47 6.00
CA ASP A 120 -11.32 -4.32 6.69
C ASP A 120 -10.78 -2.87 6.60
N ASN A 121 -10.99 -2.19 5.47
CA ASN A 121 -10.66 -0.76 5.31
C ASN A 121 -11.50 0.13 6.24
N LEU A 122 -12.78 -0.18 6.42
CA LEU A 122 -13.66 0.56 7.33
C LEU A 122 -13.26 0.31 8.79
N LEU A 123 -12.93 -0.92 9.17
CA LEU A 123 -12.43 -1.24 10.51
C LEU A 123 -11.13 -0.51 10.82
N ARG A 124 -10.17 -0.46 9.88
CA ARG A 124 -8.92 0.32 10.03
C ARG A 124 -9.17 1.82 10.19
N TRP A 125 -10.20 2.35 9.51
CA TRP A 125 -10.59 3.74 9.71
C TRP A 125 -11.08 3.99 11.14
N PHE A 126 -11.93 3.12 11.67
CA PHE A 126 -12.36 3.19 13.07
C PHE A 126 -11.17 3.14 14.05
N GLY A 127 -10.18 2.31 13.79
CA GLY A 127 -9.00 2.19 14.65
C GLY A 127 -8.09 3.43 14.67
N LYS A 128 -8.07 4.21 13.58
CA LYS A 128 -7.19 5.39 13.47
C LYS A 128 -7.88 6.71 13.82
N ASP A 129 -9.12 6.85 13.40
CA ASP A 129 -9.79 8.15 13.38
C ASP A 129 -10.90 8.26 14.45
N VAL A 130 -11.16 7.18 15.21
CA VAL A 130 -12.32 7.09 16.10
C VAL A 130 -11.94 6.55 17.48
N GLU A 131 -12.49 7.16 18.54
CA GLU A 131 -12.35 6.68 19.92
C GLU A 131 -13.16 5.39 20.10
N ILE A 132 -12.51 4.33 20.62
CA ILE A 132 -13.16 3.03 20.86
C ILE A 132 -14.31 3.18 21.84
N GLY A 133 -15.46 2.61 21.48
CA GLY A 133 -16.68 2.63 22.27
C GLY A 133 -17.60 3.82 22.03
N ARG A 134 -17.13 4.87 21.37
CA ARG A 134 -17.93 6.02 20.96
C ARG A 134 -18.62 5.75 19.61
N ALA A 135 -19.86 6.17 19.47
CA ALA A 135 -20.57 6.17 18.20
C ALA A 135 -20.22 7.42 17.38
N TYR A 136 -20.00 7.23 16.08
CA TYR A 136 -19.63 8.29 15.15
C TYR A 136 -20.56 8.32 13.94
N PRO A 137 -20.92 9.52 13.46
CA PRO A 137 -21.62 9.65 12.20
C PRO A 137 -20.68 9.27 11.05
N ILE A 138 -21.13 8.35 10.21
CA ILE A 138 -20.44 7.94 8.99
C ILE A 138 -21.35 8.06 7.80
N GLY A 139 -20.82 8.49 6.67
CA GLY A 139 -21.56 8.67 5.44
C GLY A 139 -20.72 8.24 4.23
N TYR A 140 -21.38 8.08 3.09
CA TYR A 140 -20.72 7.71 1.85
C TYR A 140 -19.71 8.79 1.42
N GLU A 141 -20.10 10.05 1.54
CA GLU A 141 -19.23 11.18 1.22
C GLU A 141 -17.97 11.16 2.10
N GLY A 142 -16.82 11.15 1.48
CA GLY A 142 -15.52 11.06 2.14
C GLY A 142 -15.09 9.65 2.55
N LEU A 143 -15.97 8.82 3.08
CA LEU A 143 -15.60 7.48 3.54
C LEU A 143 -15.78 6.42 2.45
N GLY A 144 -16.77 6.56 1.55
CA GLY A 144 -16.97 5.63 0.45
C GLY A 144 -15.75 5.43 -0.43
N ALA A 145 -15.08 6.52 -0.85
CA ALA A 145 -13.85 6.44 -1.61
C ALA A 145 -12.69 5.83 -0.80
N ARG A 146 -12.61 6.11 0.50
CA ARG A 146 -11.57 5.60 1.39
C ARG A 146 -11.67 4.08 1.54
N VAL A 147 -12.88 3.54 1.70
CA VAL A 147 -13.09 2.09 1.79
C VAL A 147 -13.12 1.40 0.44
N GLY A 148 -13.35 2.14 -0.65
CA GLY A 148 -13.41 1.63 -2.01
C GLY A 148 -14.79 1.14 -2.45
N SER A 149 -15.87 1.71 -1.90
CA SER A 149 -17.24 1.39 -2.31
C SER A 149 -17.56 2.00 -3.67
N ALA A 150 -18.22 1.22 -4.53
CA ALA A 150 -18.53 1.61 -5.90
C ALA A 150 -19.61 2.70 -5.99
N SER A 151 -20.52 2.76 -5.01
CA SER A 151 -21.68 3.67 -5.00
C SER A 151 -22.23 3.85 -3.58
N PRO A 152 -23.11 4.84 -3.37
CA PRO A 152 -23.85 4.97 -2.11
C PRO A 152 -24.60 3.71 -1.70
N GLY A 153 -25.24 3.02 -2.66
CA GLY A 153 -25.95 1.77 -2.41
C GLY A 153 -25.02 0.62 -2.01
N ALA A 154 -23.84 0.51 -2.62
CA ALA A 154 -22.81 -0.47 -2.24
C ALA A 154 -22.27 -0.20 -0.82
N PHE A 155 -22.08 1.08 -0.47
CA PHE A 155 -21.67 1.47 0.88
C PHE A 155 -22.73 1.15 1.92
N ARG A 156 -24.00 1.39 1.59
CA ARG A 156 -25.14 1.02 2.44
C ARG A 156 -25.17 -0.50 2.70
N LEU A 157 -25.03 -1.31 1.65
CA LEU A 157 -24.97 -2.77 1.75
C LEU A 157 -23.81 -3.23 2.66
N LEU A 158 -22.63 -2.59 2.53
CA LEU A 158 -21.51 -2.86 3.41
C LEU A 158 -21.87 -2.62 4.88
N LEU A 159 -22.48 -1.47 5.21
CA LEU A 159 -22.89 -1.14 6.58
C LEU A 159 -23.94 -2.10 7.11
N GLU A 160 -24.96 -2.43 6.30
CA GLU A 160 -26.00 -3.40 6.66
C GLU A 160 -25.41 -4.77 6.99
N SER A 161 -24.50 -5.26 6.14
CA SER A 161 -23.78 -6.53 6.36
C SER A 161 -22.94 -6.49 7.64
N MET A 162 -22.19 -5.41 7.88
CA MET A 162 -21.36 -5.29 9.07
C MET A 162 -22.16 -5.20 10.37
N VAL A 163 -23.36 -4.62 10.32
CA VAL A 163 -24.27 -4.64 11.48
C VAL A 163 -24.87 -6.04 11.69
N ALA A 164 -25.32 -6.68 10.62
CA ALA A 164 -25.89 -8.04 10.68
C ALA A 164 -24.86 -9.08 11.16
N GLU A 165 -23.60 -8.96 10.76
CA GLU A 165 -22.49 -9.82 11.18
C GLU A 165 -21.94 -9.44 12.57
N GLY A 166 -22.45 -8.36 13.19
CA GLY A 166 -22.05 -7.93 14.53
C GLY A 166 -20.70 -7.20 14.61
N PHE A 167 -20.12 -6.76 13.50
CA PHE A 167 -18.91 -5.94 13.50
C PHE A 167 -19.17 -4.50 13.96
N LEU A 168 -20.37 -3.99 13.64
CA LEU A 168 -20.82 -2.66 14.02
C LEU A 168 -22.11 -2.72 14.84
N GLN A 169 -22.26 -1.76 15.74
CA GLN A 169 -23.52 -1.44 16.42
C GLN A 169 -23.92 -0.01 16.08
N GLY A 170 -25.17 0.18 15.70
CA GLY A 170 -25.69 1.52 15.36
C GLY A 170 -26.94 1.45 14.52
N LYS A 171 -27.33 2.62 14.02
CA LYS A 171 -28.53 2.77 13.18
C LYS A 171 -28.17 3.38 11.84
N LEU A 172 -28.67 2.74 10.78
CA LEU A 172 -28.63 3.31 9.44
C LEU A 172 -29.57 4.52 9.36
N ALA A 173 -29.11 5.57 8.69
CA ALA A 173 -29.95 6.71 8.32
C ALA A 173 -30.67 6.45 6.99
N SER A 174 -31.60 7.34 6.61
CA SER A 174 -32.25 7.31 5.31
C SER A 174 -31.28 7.53 4.15
N ASP A 175 -30.30 8.40 4.36
CA ASP A 175 -29.15 8.60 3.46
C ASP A 175 -28.07 7.52 3.68
N PRO A 176 -27.25 7.16 2.67
CA PRO A 176 -26.23 6.11 2.84
C PRO A 176 -25.19 6.47 3.90
N GLY A 177 -25.46 6.05 5.12
CA GLY A 177 -24.69 6.35 6.31
C GLY A 177 -25.46 6.04 7.57
N GLY A 178 -25.06 6.65 8.67
CA GLY A 178 -25.68 6.47 9.98
C GLY A 178 -24.74 6.80 11.12
N GLU A 179 -25.10 6.39 12.33
CA GLU A 179 -24.28 6.53 13.52
C GLU A 179 -23.89 5.14 14.04
N PHE A 180 -22.58 4.85 14.09
CA PHE A 180 -22.06 3.52 14.39
C PHE A 180 -20.88 3.58 15.34
N ARG A 181 -20.70 2.48 16.10
CA ARG A 181 -19.50 2.16 16.87
C ARG A 181 -19.07 0.74 16.57
N LEU A 182 -17.80 0.42 16.84
CA LEU A 182 -17.32 -0.95 16.79
C LEU A 182 -18.02 -1.80 17.87
N ALA A 183 -18.50 -2.97 17.48
CA ALA A 183 -18.90 -4.04 18.38
C ALA A 183 -17.72 -4.96 18.67
N TYR A 184 -17.84 -5.90 19.61
CA TYR A 184 -16.73 -6.74 20.04
C TYR A 184 -16.08 -7.54 18.89
N PRO A 185 -16.82 -8.23 17.98
CA PRO A 185 -16.23 -8.87 16.82
C PRO A 185 -15.49 -7.91 15.89
N GLY A 186 -15.96 -6.66 15.78
CA GLY A 186 -15.28 -5.61 15.02
C GLY A 186 -13.95 -5.20 15.63
N LEU A 187 -13.89 -5.08 16.96
CA LEU A 187 -12.66 -4.81 17.71
C LEU A 187 -11.67 -5.98 17.57
N GLU A 188 -12.13 -7.21 17.75
CA GLU A 188 -11.30 -8.40 17.59
C GLU A 188 -10.70 -8.48 16.18
N ARG A 189 -11.52 -8.23 15.15
CA ARG A 189 -11.03 -8.20 13.77
C ARG A 189 -10.04 -7.06 13.53
N LEU A 190 -10.29 -5.87 14.08
CA LEU A 190 -9.36 -4.75 14.00
C LEU A 190 -8.01 -5.09 14.63
N GLU A 191 -7.98 -5.70 15.82
CA GLU A 191 -6.74 -6.17 16.42
C GLU A 191 -6.01 -7.20 15.55
N GLN A 192 -6.74 -8.14 14.92
CA GLN A 192 -6.14 -9.09 13.97
C GLN A 192 -5.51 -8.36 12.78
N LEU A 193 -6.19 -7.35 12.22
CA LEU A 193 -5.71 -6.54 11.13
C LEU A 193 -4.48 -5.70 11.51
N GLU A 194 -4.47 -5.15 12.72
CA GLU A 194 -3.32 -4.41 13.25
C GLU A 194 -2.12 -5.32 13.49
N ARG A 195 -2.34 -6.51 14.04
CA ARG A 195 -1.29 -7.54 14.19
C ARG A 195 -0.77 -8.03 12.83
N ALA A 196 -1.61 -8.10 11.81
CA ALA A 196 -1.24 -8.46 10.44
C ALA A 196 -0.64 -7.29 9.64
N THR A 197 -0.91 -6.03 10.07
CA THR A 197 -0.35 -4.84 9.42
C THR A 197 0.94 -4.47 10.16
N PRO A 198 2.12 -4.59 9.53
CA PRO A 198 3.36 -4.20 10.17
C PRO A 198 3.31 -2.72 10.52
N SER A 199 3.23 -2.41 11.80
CA SER A 199 3.38 -1.06 12.32
C SER A 199 4.86 -0.71 12.33
N GLY A 200 5.39 -0.20 11.24
CA GLY A 200 6.76 0.28 11.24
C GLY A 200 7.48 0.09 9.91
N TYR A 201 8.49 0.91 9.72
CA TYR A 201 9.45 0.84 8.62
C TYR A 201 10.53 -0.22 8.90
N ASN A 202 10.13 -1.39 9.43
CA ASN A 202 11.03 -2.46 9.84
C ASN A 202 11.02 -3.60 8.81
N ALA A 203 12.21 -4.07 8.44
CA ALA A 203 12.44 -5.30 7.71
C ALA A 203 13.18 -6.29 8.63
N PHE A 204 12.88 -7.57 8.49
CA PHE A 204 13.53 -8.62 9.28
C PHE A 204 14.49 -9.43 8.41
N MET A 205 15.71 -9.73 8.94
CA MET A 205 16.70 -10.55 8.27
C MET A 205 16.73 -11.96 8.85
N ALA A 206 16.29 -12.92 8.06
CA ALA A 206 16.38 -14.36 8.32
C ALA A 206 17.68 -14.90 7.74
N MET A 207 18.63 -15.33 8.57
CA MET A 207 19.93 -15.81 8.13
C MET A 207 20.58 -16.76 9.12
N LYS A 208 21.62 -17.47 8.70
CA LYS A 208 22.46 -18.22 9.62
C LYS A 208 23.23 -17.27 10.54
N PHE A 209 23.19 -17.52 11.84
CA PHE A 209 24.00 -16.79 12.81
C PHE A 209 25.48 -17.25 12.80
N GLY A 210 26.36 -16.32 13.16
CA GLY A 210 27.78 -16.62 13.40
C GLY A 210 28.65 -16.72 12.15
N ASP A 211 28.10 -16.48 10.95
CA ASP A 211 28.90 -16.38 9.73
C ASP A 211 29.50 -14.98 9.58
N ALA A 212 30.84 -14.87 9.63
CA ALA A 212 31.53 -13.59 9.62
C ALA A 212 31.37 -12.82 8.29
N ILE A 213 31.39 -13.56 7.16
CA ILE A 213 31.26 -12.96 5.82
C ILE A 213 29.84 -12.41 5.63
N LEU A 214 28.83 -13.24 5.88
CA LEU A 214 27.44 -12.84 5.74
C LEU A 214 27.09 -11.70 6.70
N ASN A 215 27.58 -11.74 7.96
CA ASN A 215 27.40 -10.65 8.91
C ASN A 215 27.96 -9.34 8.36
N LYS A 216 29.16 -9.35 7.77
CA LYS A 216 29.75 -8.16 7.16
C LYS A 216 28.93 -7.64 5.98
N ILE A 217 28.46 -8.51 5.10
CA ILE A 217 27.60 -8.15 3.96
C ILE A 217 26.31 -7.48 4.46
N VAL A 218 25.66 -8.06 5.48
CA VAL A 218 24.43 -7.51 6.03
C VAL A 218 24.66 -6.15 6.68
N GLU A 219 25.68 -6.02 7.52
CA GLU A 219 25.94 -4.76 8.24
C GLU A 219 26.41 -3.63 7.32
N GLU A 220 27.37 -3.91 6.43
CA GLU A 220 28.02 -2.86 5.64
C GLU A 220 27.29 -2.55 4.33
N HIS A 221 26.42 -3.46 3.80
CA HIS A 221 25.81 -3.30 2.50
C HIS A 221 24.28 -3.41 2.53
N PHE A 222 23.69 -4.48 3.14
CA PHE A 222 22.24 -4.67 3.10
C PHE A 222 21.49 -3.70 4.03
N LYS A 223 21.99 -3.50 5.27
CA LYS A 223 21.37 -2.51 6.19
C LYS A 223 21.36 -1.09 5.60
N PRO A 224 22.45 -0.58 5.02
CA PRO A 224 22.44 0.71 4.31
C PRO A 224 21.48 0.74 3.12
N ALA A 225 21.48 -0.30 2.27
CA ALA A 225 20.58 -0.36 1.11
C ALA A 225 19.12 -0.34 1.51
N VAL A 226 18.73 -1.07 2.56
CA VAL A 226 17.37 -1.06 3.11
C VAL A 226 17.05 0.31 3.71
N LYS A 227 17.98 0.94 4.42
CA LYS A 227 17.81 2.28 5.00
C LYS A 227 17.54 3.34 3.92
N ASP A 228 18.19 3.26 2.77
CA ASP A 228 17.96 4.16 1.63
C ASP A 228 16.54 4.06 1.06
N THR A 229 15.85 2.94 1.27
CA THR A 229 14.45 2.77 0.90
C THR A 229 13.45 3.26 1.97
N GLY A 230 13.96 3.78 3.10
CA GLY A 230 13.16 4.28 4.21
C GLY A 230 12.84 3.26 5.28
N PHE A 231 13.36 2.02 5.15
CA PHE A 231 13.18 0.94 6.13
C PHE A 231 14.43 0.73 6.99
N GLN A 232 14.28 -0.01 8.07
CA GLN A 232 15.38 -0.46 8.94
C GLN A 232 15.41 -1.98 8.93
N LEU A 233 16.58 -2.56 8.65
CA LEU A 233 16.80 -4.00 8.66
C LEU A 233 17.29 -4.43 10.04
N TYR A 234 16.58 -5.35 10.66
CA TYR A 234 16.90 -5.92 11.98
C TYR A 234 17.12 -7.42 11.88
N ARG A 235 18.02 -7.90 12.71
CA ARG A 235 18.20 -9.32 13.00
C ARG A 235 17.72 -9.62 14.42
N LEU A 236 17.48 -10.89 14.72
CA LEU A 236 17.03 -11.31 16.03
C LEU A 236 18.06 -10.98 17.15
N ASP A 237 19.36 -11.01 16.82
CA ASP A 237 20.46 -10.74 17.74
C ASP A 237 20.82 -9.26 17.91
N ASP A 238 20.26 -8.36 17.09
CA ASP A 238 20.48 -6.90 17.22
C ASP A 238 19.91 -6.33 18.54
N LYS A 239 18.93 -7.02 19.13
CA LYS A 239 18.29 -6.61 20.40
C LYS A 239 18.25 -7.81 21.36
N PRO A 240 19.24 -8.03 22.20
CA PRO A 240 19.20 -9.10 23.17
C PRO A 240 18.14 -8.83 24.25
N GLU A 241 17.08 -9.61 24.28
CA GLU A 241 16.01 -9.56 25.29
C GLU A 241 15.89 -10.94 25.95
N ALA A 242 15.59 -10.94 27.27
CA ALA A 242 15.30 -12.18 27.97
C ALA A 242 13.93 -12.74 27.55
N GLY A 243 13.85 -14.05 27.35
CA GLY A 243 12.59 -14.74 27.00
C GLY A 243 12.79 -15.90 26.04
N LEU A 244 11.66 -16.50 25.60
CA LEU A 244 11.67 -17.56 24.62
C LEU A 244 11.99 -17.00 23.23
N ILE A 245 13.09 -17.44 22.66
CA ILE A 245 13.58 -17.02 21.33
C ILE A 245 12.51 -17.25 20.25
N ASP A 246 11.80 -18.36 20.27
CA ASP A 246 10.79 -18.71 19.25
C ASP A 246 9.57 -17.77 19.28
N ALA A 247 9.13 -17.37 20.47
CA ALA A 247 7.99 -16.46 20.61
C ALA A 247 8.36 -15.06 20.09
N ARG A 248 9.57 -14.62 20.41
CA ARG A 248 10.13 -13.35 19.96
C ARG A 248 10.33 -13.34 18.44
N LEU A 249 10.91 -14.39 17.87
CA LEU A 249 11.12 -14.54 16.43
C LEU A 249 9.80 -14.40 15.65
N ARG A 250 8.75 -15.12 16.10
CA ARG A 250 7.43 -15.02 15.47
C ARG A 250 6.87 -13.60 15.59
N ASN A 251 7.12 -12.92 16.70
CA ASN A 251 6.67 -11.54 16.90
C ASN A 251 7.40 -10.56 15.97
N GLU A 252 8.72 -10.68 15.83
CA GLU A 252 9.50 -9.86 14.89
C GLU A 252 9.05 -10.07 13.45
N ILE A 253 8.81 -11.33 13.02
CA ILE A 253 8.29 -11.63 11.68
C ILE A 253 6.88 -11.06 11.49
N ARG A 254 6.00 -11.13 12.50
CA ARG A 254 4.67 -10.53 12.42
C ARG A 254 4.72 -9.00 12.29
N ASN A 255 5.67 -8.37 12.94
CA ASN A 255 5.79 -6.92 13.01
C ASN A 255 6.62 -6.29 11.89
N CYS A 256 7.42 -7.09 11.13
CA CYS A 256 8.17 -6.55 9.99
C CYS A 256 7.27 -6.26 8.79
N ARG A 257 7.66 -5.30 7.95
CA ARG A 257 6.95 -4.96 6.71
C ARG A 257 7.22 -5.98 5.61
N PHE A 258 8.45 -6.45 5.53
CA PHE A 258 8.91 -7.52 4.65
C PHE A 258 10.07 -8.26 5.30
N LEU A 259 10.40 -9.41 4.76
CA LEU A 259 11.48 -10.26 5.25
C LEU A 259 12.53 -10.41 4.15
N ILE A 260 13.81 -10.42 4.54
CA ILE A 260 14.93 -10.83 3.67
C ILE A 260 15.42 -12.17 4.20
N ALA A 261 15.48 -13.21 3.34
CA ALA A 261 15.94 -14.53 3.71
C ALA A 261 17.22 -14.91 2.97
N ASP A 262 18.30 -15.14 3.70
CA ASP A 262 19.55 -15.63 3.11
C ASP A 262 19.61 -17.16 3.11
N LEU A 263 19.77 -17.73 1.92
CA LEU A 263 19.76 -19.17 1.67
C LEU A 263 21.16 -19.79 1.51
N SER A 264 22.21 -19.00 1.69
CA SER A 264 23.60 -19.42 1.39
C SER A 264 24.09 -20.64 2.18
N HIS A 265 23.44 -20.95 3.31
CA HIS A 265 23.92 -22.03 4.21
C HIS A 265 22.97 -23.21 4.30
N ALA A 266 21.96 -23.31 3.41
CA ALA A 266 20.88 -24.29 3.52
C ALA A 266 20.24 -24.31 4.93
N ASN A 267 20.16 -23.14 5.58
CA ASN A 267 19.67 -23.00 6.95
C ASN A 267 18.15 -23.22 7.01
N ALA A 268 17.73 -24.34 7.56
CA ALA A 268 16.30 -24.68 7.72
C ALA A 268 15.50 -23.60 8.48
N GLY A 269 16.15 -22.87 9.40
CA GLY A 269 15.53 -21.73 10.12
C GLY A 269 15.13 -20.61 9.16
N ALA A 270 16.05 -20.19 8.25
CA ALA A 270 15.75 -19.15 7.28
C ALA A 270 14.63 -19.54 6.31
N TYR A 271 14.55 -20.81 5.89
CA TYR A 271 13.44 -21.33 5.09
C TYR A 271 12.11 -21.32 5.85
N TRP A 272 12.14 -21.73 7.13
CA TRP A 272 10.94 -21.70 7.97
C TRP A 272 10.43 -20.28 8.20
N GLU A 273 11.35 -19.35 8.50
CA GLU A 273 11.04 -17.95 8.72
C GLU A 273 10.45 -17.28 7.46
N ALA A 274 11.04 -17.59 6.29
CA ALA A 274 10.52 -17.14 5.00
C ALA A 274 9.11 -17.69 4.73
N GLY A 275 8.90 -19.00 4.87
CA GLY A 275 7.58 -19.62 4.67
C GLY A 275 6.53 -19.12 5.67
N TYR A 276 6.94 -18.84 6.93
CA TYR A 276 6.05 -18.24 7.91
C TYR A 276 5.65 -16.79 7.53
N ALA A 277 6.60 -15.99 7.02
CA ALA A 277 6.32 -14.64 6.54
C ALA A 277 5.39 -14.65 5.31
N GLU A 278 5.64 -15.55 4.34
CA GLU A 278 4.77 -15.71 3.17
C GLU A 278 3.36 -16.16 3.56
N GLY A 279 3.24 -17.10 4.50
CA GLY A 279 1.95 -17.53 5.05
C GLY A 279 1.16 -16.42 5.76
N LEU A 280 1.85 -15.36 6.21
CA LEU A 280 1.25 -14.13 6.74
C LEU A 280 0.98 -13.07 5.64
N GLY A 281 1.21 -13.39 4.36
CA GLY A 281 1.04 -12.48 3.24
C GLY A 281 2.10 -11.37 3.16
N LYS A 282 3.28 -11.58 3.78
CA LYS A 282 4.37 -10.62 3.73
C LYS A 282 5.28 -10.86 2.53
N PRO A 283 5.76 -9.80 1.87
CA PRO A 283 6.79 -9.95 0.84
C PRO A 283 8.07 -10.54 1.43
N VAL A 284 8.66 -11.51 0.73
CA VAL A 284 9.96 -12.08 1.05
C VAL A 284 10.93 -11.82 -0.09
N VAL A 285 12.10 -11.27 0.24
CA VAL A 285 13.21 -11.06 -0.70
C VAL A 285 14.27 -12.10 -0.38
N TYR A 286 14.55 -12.98 -1.33
CA TYR A 286 15.56 -14.02 -1.16
C TYR A 286 16.96 -13.52 -1.56
N THR A 287 17.97 -13.89 -0.78
CA THR A 287 19.39 -13.65 -1.08
C THR A 287 20.18 -14.95 -1.01
N CYS A 288 21.27 -15.07 -1.77
CA CYS A 288 22.14 -16.24 -1.72
C CYS A 288 23.55 -15.88 -2.20
N GLU A 289 24.55 -16.47 -1.58
CA GLU A 289 25.94 -16.40 -2.06
C GLU A 289 26.06 -17.06 -3.44
N LYS A 290 26.81 -16.43 -4.33
CA LYS A 290 26.99 -16.86 -5.73
C LYS A 290 27.52 -18.28 -5.89
N SER A 291 28.53 -18.65 -5.09
CA SER A 291 29.10 -19.98 -5.17
C SER A 291 28.13 -21.09 -4.77
N VAL A 292 27.27 -20.83 -3.81
CA VAL A 292 26.20 -21.73 -3.36
C VAL A 292 25.07 -21.76 -4.37
N PHE A 293 24.63 -20.60 -4.86
CA PHE A 293 23.59 -20.51 -5.87
C PHE A 293 23.95 -21.26 -7.15
N ASP A 294 25.20 -21.12 -7.61
CA ASP A 294 25.75 -21.83 -8.77
C ASP A 294 26.00 -23.34 -8.49
N GLY A 295 25.93 -23.79 -7.23
CA GLY A 295 26.23 -25.15 -6.81
C GLY A 295 27.71 -25.53 -6.92
N LYS A 296 28.60 -24.58 -6.72
CA LYS A 296 30.03 -24.79 -6.72
C LYS A 296 30.60 -25.26 -5.37
N VAL A 297 29.76 -25.20 -4.31
CA VAL A 297 30.10 -25.62 -2.95
C VAL A 297 29.58 -27.03 -2.71
N ALA A 298 30.44 -28.03 -2.77
CA ALA A 298 30.04 -29.44 -2.67
C ALA A 298 29.40 -29.84 -1.33
N THR A 299 29.68 -29.08 -0.27
CA THR A 299 29.19 -29.38 1.09
C THR A 299 27.86 -28.65 1.44
N ILE A 300 27.37 -27.78 0.58
CA ILE A 300 26.15 -27.00 0.81
C ILE A 300 25.19 -27.24 -0.36
N ALA A 301 23.97 -27.65 -0.06
CA ALA A 301 22.95 -27.81 -1.08
C ALA A 301 22.58 -26.44 -1.70
N LYS A 302 22.30 -26.44 -3.00
CA LYS A 302 21.68 -25.28 -3.68
C LYS A 302 20.36 -24.92 -3.00
N PRO A 303 19.90 -23.66 -3.13
CA PRO A 303 18.55 -23.29 -2.70
C PRO A 303 17.51 -24.29 -3.23
N HIS A 304 16.55 -24.63 -2.35
CA HIS A 304 15.53 -25.62 -2.69
C HIS A 304 14.74 -25.20 -3.92
N PHE A 305 14.28 -26.16 -4.72
CA PHE A 305 13.60 -25.87 -5.99
C PHE A 305 12.32 -25.02 -5.79
N ASP A 306 11.60 -25.19 -4.67
CA ASP A 306 10.41 -24.40 -4.35
C ASP A 306 10.73 -22.89 -4.19
N THR A 307 11.93 -22.54 -3.76
CA THR A 307 12.40 -21.16 -3.65
C THR A 307 13.08 -20.64 -4.93
N ASN A 308 13.47 -21.54 -5.84
CA ASN A 308 14.19 -21.19 -7.07
C ASN A 308 13.28 -20.51 -8.13
N HIS A 309 11.96 -20.50 -7.93
CA HIS A 309 11.00 -19.75 -8.74
C HIS A 309 10.86 -18.29 -8.30
N HIS A 310 11.39 -17.94 -7.12
CA HIS A 310 11.41 -16.57 -6.64
C HIS A 310 12.66 -15.83 -7.12
N LEU A 311 12.52 -14.52 -7.34
CA LEU A 311 13.66 -13.66 -7.62
C LEU A 311 14.65 -13.75 -6.44
N THR A 312 15.83 -14.33 -6.67
CA THR A 312 16.90 -14.41 -5.69
C THR A 312 18.00 -13.40 -6.04
N ILE A 313 18.36 -12.54 -5.10
CA ILE A 313 19.46 -11.61 -5.22
C ILE A 313 20.74 -12.37 -4.86
N VAL A 314 21.55 -12.63 -5.88
CA VAL A 314 22.83 -13.31 -5.72
C VAL A 314 23.89 -12.31 -5.31
N TRP A 315 24.56 -12.56 -4.18
CA TRP A 315 25.66 -11.73 -3.70
C TRP A 315 27.02 -12.44 -3.81
N ASP A 316 28.06 -11.64 -4.01
CA ASP A 316 29.45 -12.08 -4.08
C ASP A 316 30.27 -11.24 -3.09
N ALA A 317 31.07 -11.90 -2.25
CA ALA A 317 31.90 -11.19 -1.27
C ALA A 317 32.94 -10.27 -1.91
N SER A 318 33.31 -10.49 -3.18
CA SER A 318 34.19 -9.63 -3.94
C SER A 318 33.53 -8.37 -4.52
N ASP A 319 32.17 -8.40 -4.67
CA ASP A 319 31.37 -7.27 -5.15
C ASP A 319 30.00 -7.23 -4.43
N PRO A 320 29.98 -6.93 -3.12
CA PRO A 320 28.76 -6.90 -2.34
C PRO A 320 27.84 -5.71 -2.68
N GLN A 321 28.42 -4.65 -3.26
CA GLN A 321 27.65 -3.44 -3.60
C GLN A 321 26.63 -3.70 -4.70
N SER A 322 26.97 -4.50 -5.71
CA SER A 322 26.05 -4.90 -6.76
C SER A 322 24.79 -5.58 -6.21
N ALA A 323 24.95 -6.46 -5.22
CA ALA A 323 23.80 -7.10 -4.55
C ALA A 323 22.99 -6.10 -3.71
N ALA A 324 23.64 -5.17 -3.03
CA ALA A 324 22.98 -4.11 -2.27
C ALA A 324 22.13 -3.17 -3.16
N ASP A 325 22.63 -2.82 -4.34
CA ASP A 325 21.92 -2.00 -5.31
C ASP A 325 20.69 -2.73 -5.85
N ARG A 326 20.83 -4.01 -6.21
CA ARG A 326 19.69 -4.85 -6.62
C ARG A 326 18.66 -5.02 -5.50
N LEU A 327 19.11 -5.16 -4.25
CA LEU A 327 18.24 -5.25 -3.09
C LEU A 327 17.40 -3.95 -2.93
N ARG A 328 18.05 -2.80 -3.04
CA ARG A 328 17.40 -1.48 -2.99
C ARG A 328 16.32 -1.34 -4.06
N GLU A 329 16.66 -1.68 -5.30
CA GLU A 329 15.73 -1.63 -6.42
C GLU A 329 14.55 -2.59 -6.21
N THR A 330 14.82 -3.84 -5.83
CA THR A 330 13.79 -4.85 -5.57
C THR A 330 12.81 -4.37 -4.50
N ILE A 331 13.31 -3.79 -3.40
CA ILE A 331 12.46 -3.22 -2.34
C ILE A 331 11.59 -2.09 -2.88
N ARG A 332 12.15 -1.17 -3.68
CA ARG A 332 11.42 -0.05 -4.27
C ARG A 332 10.30 -0.50 -5.21
N PHE A 333 10.51 -1.57 -5.97
CA PHE A 333 9.49 -2.12 -6.86
C PHE A 333 8.44 -2.98 -6.13
N THR A 334 8.83 -3.65 -5.04
CA THR A 334 7.97 -4.61 -4.34
C THR A 334 7.15 -3.96 -3.22
N ILE A 335 7.72 -2.98 -2.52
CA ILE A 335 7.13 -2.37 -1.33
C ILE A 335 6.61 -0.97 -1.68
N PRO A 336 5.27 -0.75 -1.71
CA PRO A 336 4.70 0.54 -2.14
C PRO A 336 5.14 1.75 -1.32
N GLU A 337 5.47 1.55 -0.05
CA GLU A 337 5.91 2.61 0.87
C GLU A 337 7.40 2.92 0.78
N ALA A 338 8.17 2.16 0.00
CA ALA A 338 9.60 2.40 -0.16
C ALA A 338 9.87 3.75 -0.82
N ARG A 339 10.89 4.47 -0.30
CA ARG A 339 11.30 5.74 -0.88
C ARG A 339 11.88 5.51 -2.27
N GLN A 340 11.34 6.22 -3.24
CA GLN A 340 11.88 6.23 -4.60
C GLN A 340 13.22 7.01 -4.61
N ALA A 341 14.10 6.68 -5.56
CA ALA A 341 15.26 7.50 -5.83
C ALA A 341 14.80 8.88 -6.31
N ASN A 342 15.35 9.94 -5.74
CA ASN A 342 15.15 11.31 -6.23
C ASN A 342 15.85 11.51 -7.55
#